data_d6e4b98a5176c11291ce8f4f0aef5e59
#
_entry.id   d6e4b98a5176c11291ce8f4f0aef5e59
#
_cell.length_a   1.000
_cell.length_b   1.000
_cell.length_c   1.000
_cell.angle_alpha   90.00
_cell.angle_beta   90.00
_cell.angle_gamma   90.00
#
_symmetry.space_group_name_H-M   'P 1'
#
loop_
_entity.id
_entity.type
_entity.pdbx_description
1 polymer ?
#
loop_
_entity_poly.entity_id
_entity_poly.type
_entity_poly.pdbx_seq_one_letter_code
_entity_poly.pdbx_strand_id
1 'polypeptide(L)'
;DALIGHTGFVGSNLREQHEFDVFFNSRNIEEIKGGEFDLLVCAGVNAVKWYANLHPEEDKAAIQILMDCLSTVKAKHFILISTIDVYSSFIPSPDEASIPDETRQDAYGKNRYQLECWVRKHFPSSLIVRLPALFANGLKKNFIFDLMHPLPSMISAGKWMELVSSLKDEEVKRLEAVYEEEGDHNHIINRESPATKQKAALDILKRSNFTAWHLTDSRSVFPFLDISDIWPLIKRGLAEDWKILNMAVEPLSCAEVAEECLGLTLHNHIPGKKPVYYNMKSRHVEGGYFQDRENVLRRLKAFLHQQAERVRNTKGGIA
;
A
#
# COMPACT_ATOMS: atom_id res chain seq x y z
N ASP A 1 10.50 -19.92 13.44
CA ASP A 1 10.25 -18.83 12.45
C ASP A 1 9.68 -17.62 13.17
N ALA A 2 10.13 -16.42 12.83
CA ALA A 2 9.68 -15.18 13.45
C ALA A 2 9.16 -14.16 12.44
N LEU A 3 8.17 -13.34 12.87
CA LEU A 3 7.57 -12.29 12.04
C LEU A 3 7.60 -10.95 12.77
N ILE A 4 8.26 -9.96 12.19
CA ILE A 4 8.20 -8.56 12.63
C ILE A 4 7.11 -7.85 11.85
N GLY A 5 6.26 -7.06 12.54
CA GLY A 5 5.18 -6.29 11.93
C GLY A 5 3.89 -7.07 11.70
N HIS A 6 3.67 -8.11 12.48
CA HIS A 6 2.51 -9.03 12.42
C HIS A 6 1.13 -8.36 12.54
N THR A 7 1.05 -7.14 13.05
CA THR A 7 -0.19 -6.36 13.20
C THR A 7 -0.49 -5.47 12.00
N GLY A 8 0.49 -5.28 11.10
CA GLY A 8 0.33 -4.50 9.86
C GLY A 8 -0.43 -5.27 8.78
N PHE A 9 -0.83 -4.58 7.70
CA PHE A 9 -1.59 -5.17 6.60
C PHE A 9 -0.88 -6.38 5.96
N VAL A 10 0.41 -6.25 5.62
CA VAL A 10 1.17 -7.36 5.03
C VAL A 10 1.41 -8.45 6.07
N GLY A 11 1.88 -8.08 7.27
CA GLY A 11 2.20 -9.05 8.31
C GLY A 11 1.00 -9.89 8.78
N SER A 12 -0.18 -9.27 8.93
CA SER A 12 -1.40 -10.01 9.29
C SER A 12 -1.81 -11.03 8.20
N ASN A 13 -1.68 -10.67 6.93
CA ASN A 13 -1.95 -11.58 5.82
C ASN A 13 -0.88 -12.69 5.66
N LEU A 14 0.38 -12.41 6.02
CA LEU A 14 1.42 -13.45 6.05
C LEU A 14 1.15 -14.51 7.12
N ARG A 15 0.61 -14.11 8.29
CA ARG A 15 0.19 -15.03 9.35
C ARG A 15 -0.91 -16.00 8.92
N GLU A 16 -1.74 -15.62 7.96
CA GLU A 16 -2.76 -16.51 7.39
C GLU A 16 -2.16 -17.51 6.37
N GLN A 17 -0.96 -17.24 5.87
CA GLN A 17 -0.30 -18.02 4.83
C GLN A 17 0.84 -18.92 5.33
N HIS A 18 1.37 -18.63 6.54
CA HIS A 18 2.47 -19.36 7.16
C HIS A 18 2.38 -19.28 8.70
N GLU A 19 2.73 -20.39 9.36
CA GLU A 19 2.82 -20.47 10.81
C GLU A 19 4.16 -19.88 11.28
N PHE A 20 4.09 -18.91 12.18
CA PHE A 20 5.24 -18.32 12.86
C PHE A 20 5.15 -18.59 14.35
N ASP A 21 6.28 -18.89 14.99
CA ASP A 21 6.36 -19.21 16.41
C ASP A 21 6.43 -17.94 17.27
N VAL A 22 7.06 -16.88 16.76
CA VAL A 22 7.35 -15.66 17.51
C VAL A 22 6.95 -14.42 16.72
N PHE A 23 6.41 -13.42 17.43
CA PHE A 23 5.88 -12.22 16.82
C PHE A 23 6.43 -10.95 17.47
N PHE A 24 6.91 -10.03 16.63
CA PHE A 24 7.39 -8.71 17.06
C PHE A 24 6.62 -7.58 16.38
N ASN A 25 6.48 -6.47 17.09
CA ASN A 25 5.97 -5.20 16.56
C ASN A 25 6.65 -4.03 17.29
N SER A 26 6.25 -2.79 17.03
CA SER A 26 6.83 -1.60 17.64
C SER A 26 6.81 -1.57 19.18
N ARG A 27 5.98 -2.40 19.84
CA ARG A 27 5.86 -2.43 21.31
C ARG A 27 6.86 -3.36 21.97
N ASN A 28 7.32 -4.40 21.27
CA ASN A 28 8.19 -5.44 21.80
C ASN A 28 9.42 -5.71 20.92
N ILE A 29 9.73 -4.85 19.95
CA ILE A 29 10.85 -5.06 19.02
C ILE A 29 12.21 -5.15 19.75
N GLU A 30 12.35 -4.52 20.89
CA GLU A 30 13.57 -4.59 21.71
C GLU A 30 13.89 -6.01 22.19
N GLU A 31 12.88 -6.88 22.35
CA GLU A 31 13.02 -8.26 22.80
C GLU A 31 13.68 -9.16 21.74
N ILE A 32 13.80 -8.70 20.49
CA ILE A 32 14.44 -9.48 19.41
C ILE A 32 15.96 -9.51 19.54
N LYS A 33 16.56 -8.57 20.28
CA LYS A 33 18.03 -8.42 20.39
C LYS A 33 18.69 -9.70 20.87
N GLY A 34 19.75 -10.11 20.16
CA GLY A 34 20.49 -11.35 20.44
C GLY A 34 19.75 -12.63 20.05
N GLY A 35 18.56 -12.53 19.46
CA GLY A 35 17.77 -13.69 19.01
C GLY A 35 18.43 -14.43 17.83
N GLU A 36 18.17 -15.74 17.76
CA GLU A 36 18.62 -16.61 16.66
C GLU A 36 17.39 -17.29 16.03
N PHE A 37 17.26 -17.21 14.70
CA PHE A 37 16.08 -17.69 13.98
C PHE A 37 16.50 -18.51 12.75
N ASP A 38 15.76 -19.56 12.44
CA ASP A 38 15.89 -20.26 11.15
C ASP A 38 15.35 -19.36 10.02
N LEU A 39 14.20 -18.75 10.24
CA LEU A 39 13.57 -17.80 9.32
C LEU A 39 13.10 -16.56 10.09
N LEU A 40 13.50 -15.39 9.64
CA LEU A 40 13.01 -14.11 10.14
C LEU A 40 12.42 -13.28 9.01
N VAL A 41 11.11 -12.99 9.09
CA VAL A 41 10.41 -12.14 8.12
C VAL A 41 10.20 -10.76 8.74
N CYS A 42 10.69 -9.73 8.07
CA CYS A 42 10.54 -8.34 8.48
C CYS A 42 9.53 -7.60 7.59
N ALA A 43 8.31 -7.42 8.08
CA ALA A 43 7.25 -6.59 7.51
C ALA A 43 6.91 -5.39 8.43
N GLY A 44 7.86 -4.99 9.28
CA GLY A 44 7.66 -4.02 10.36
C GLY A 44 7.90 -2.56 9.99
N VAL A 45 8.26 -2.24 8.75
CA VAL A 45 8.49 -0.85 8.32
C VAL A 45 7.15 -0.17 8.03
N ASN A 46 6.98 1.05 8.56
CA ASN A 46 5.76 1.82 8.33
C ASN A 46 5.57 2.09 6.82
N ALA A 47 4.37 1.84 6.30
CA ALA A 47 4.07 1.96 4.88
C ALA A 47 3.23 3.20 4.53
N VAL A 48 3.30 4.28 5.32
CA VAL A 48 2.58 5.53 5.08
C VAL A 48 3.46 6.49 4.27
N LYS A 49 3.40 6.37 2.94
CA LYS A 49 4.26 7.10 2.00
C LYS A 49 4.16 8.62 2.15
N TRP A 50 2.94 9.18 2.23
CA TRP A 50 2.77 10.62 2.36
C TRP A 50 3.41 11.16 3.65
N TYR A 51 3.29 10.44 4.77
CA TYR A 51 3.88 10.82 6.04
C TYR A 51 5.42 10.80 5.98
N ALA A 52 5.99 9.71 5.45
CA ALA A 52 7.43 9.57 5.29
C ALA A 52 8.03 10.66 4.38
N ASN A 53 7.29 11.11 3.36
CA ASN A 53 7.73 12.19 2.49
C ASN A 53 7.60 13.59 3.15
N LEU A 54 6.65 13.77 4.04
CA LEU A 54 6.48 15.01 4.80
C LEU A 54 7.44 15.07 6.00
N HIS A 55 7.72 13.93 6.64
CA HIS A 55 8.57 13.81 7.83
C HIS A 55 9.74 12.83 7.58
N PRO A 56 10.67 13.13 6.65
CA PRO A 56 11.70 12.20 6.21
C PRO A 56 12.66 11.76 7.31
N GLU A 57 13.00 12.65 8.23
CA GLU A 57 13.93 12.33 9.32
C GLU A 57 13.28 11.45 10.40
N GLU A 58 11.98 11.63 10.67
CA GLU A 58 11.25 10.77 11.60
C GLU A 58 11.11 9.34 11.03
N ASP A 59 10.80 9.22 9.75
CA ASP A 59 10.73 7.95 9.05
C ASP A 59 12.08 7.22 9.05
N LYS A 60 13.17 7.97 8.79
CA LYS A 60 14.54 7.45 8.86
C LYS A 60 14.92 7.02 10.28
N ALA A 61 14.58 7.80 11.29
CA ALA A 61 14.86 7.48 12.69
C ALA A 61 14.13 6.18 13.12
N ALA A 62 12.87 6.00 12.71
CA ALA A 62 12.11 4.78 12.98
C ALA A 62 12.75 3.54 12.33
N ILE A 63 13.27 3.68 11.10
CA ILE A 63 14.02 2.61 10.42
C ILE A 63 15.35 2.34 11.14
N GLN A 64 16.05 3.37 11.62
CA GLN A 64 17.29 3.21 12.37
C GLN A 64 17.08 2.41 13.66
N ILE A 65 16.02 2.68 14.42
CA ILE A 65 15.67 1.91 15.63
C ILE A 65 15.49 0.41 15.27
N LEU A 66 14.81 0.12 14.16
CA LEU A 66 14.66 -1.26 13.70
C LEU A 66 16.02 -1.90 13.36
N MET A 67 16.88 -1.19 12.64
CA MET A 67 18.23 -1.66 12.30
C MET A 67 19.08 -1.92 13.56
N ASP A 68 19.00 -1.05 14.56
CA ASP A 68 19.71 -1.19 15.84
C ASP A 68 19.24 -2.44 16.59
N CYS A 69 17.93 -2.72 16.62
CA CYS A 69 17.40 -3.96 17.21
C CYS A 69 17.86 -5.20 16.45
N LEU A 70 17.94 -5.13 15.12
CA LEU A 70 18.34 -6.24 14.27
C LEU A 70 19.87 -6.47 14.25
N SER A 71 20.68 -5.50 14.68
CA SER A 71 22.15 -5.54 14.58
C SER A 71 22.81 -6.70 15.34
N THR A 72 22.13 -7.24 16.35
CA THR A 72 22.60 -8.37 17.16
C THR A 72 21.90 -9.69 16.86
N VAL A 73 20.96 -9.67 15.91
CA VAL A 73 20.14 -10.83 15.53
C VAL A 73 20.88 -11.70 14.53
N LYS A 74 20.70 -13.02 14.66
CA LYS A 74 21.14 -13.99 13.66
C LYS A 74 19.93 -14.66 13.01
N ALA A 75 19.95 -14.78 11.69
CA ALA A 75 18.94 -15.53 10.95
C ALA A 75 19.60 -16.35 9.85
N LYS A 76 19.20 -17.62 9.70
CA LYS A 76 19.66 -18.44 8.57
C LYS A 76 19.10 -17.89 7.26
N HIS A 77 17.82 -17.50 7.28
CA HIS A 77 17.13 -16.81 6.19
C HIS A 77 16.47 -15.56 6.71
N PHE A 78 16.77 -14.42 6.11
CA PHE A 78 16.12 -13.14 6.42
C PHE A 78 15.32 -12.67 5.23
N ILE A 79 14.04 -12.35 5.44
CA ILE A 79 13.17 -11.79 4.39
C ILE A 79 12.81 -10.38 4.77
N LEU A 80 13.16 -9.42 3.91
CA LEU A 80 12.71 -8.03 4.05
C LEU A 80 11.54 -7.77 3.11
N ILE A 81 10.40 -7.41 3.66
CA ILE A 81 9.29 -6.84 2.88
C ILE A 81 9.60 -5.37 2.60
N SER A 82 9.87 -5.08 1.35
CA SER A 82 10.22 -3.78 0.79
C SER A 82 9.15 -3.31 -0.21
N THR A 83 9.45 -2.33 -1.03
CA THR A 83 8.50 -1.67 -1.93
C THR A 83 9.10 -1.40 -3.31
N ILE A 84 8.26 -1.33 -4.34
CA ILE A 84 8.66 -0.85 -5.68
C ILE A 84 9.07 0.64 -5.67
N ASP A 85 8.69 1.40 -4.65
CA ASP A 85 9.03 2.83 -4.52
C ASP A 85 10.55 3.07 -4.35
N VAL A 86 11.35 2.02 -4.14
CA VAL A 86 12.81 2.10 -4.24
C VAL A 86 13.27 2.43 -5.66
N TYR A 87 12.48 2.11 -6.68
CA TYR A 87 12.69 2.60 -8.03
C TYR A 87 12.08 3.99 -8.20
N SER A 88 12.77 4.89 -8.86
CA SER A 88 12.13 6.14 -9.24
C SER A 88 11.11 5.88 -10.37
N SER A 89 9.99 6.62 -10.36
CA SER A 89 8.96 6.55 -11.40
C SER A 89 9.46 6.93 -12.82
N PHE A 90 10.72 7.31 -12.94
CA PHE A 90 11.37 7.70 -14.20
C PHE A 90 12.15 6.56 -14.87
N ILE A 91 12.31 5.42 -14.21
CA ILE A 91 12.94 4.24 -14.82
C ILE A 91 11.84 3.42 -15.48
N PRO A 92 11.82 3.30 -16.82
CA PRO A 92 10.81 2.48 -17.48
C PRO A 92 11.07 1.00 -17.18
N SER A 93 10.08 0.32 -16.63
CA SER A 93 10.05 -1.13 -16.40
C SER A 93 11.32 -1.70 -15.71
N PRO A 94 11.70 -1.19 -14.50
CA PRO A 94 12.85 -1.71 -13.78
C PRO A 94 12.63 -3.17 -13.38
N ASP A 95 13.72 -3.94 -13.34
CA ASP A 95 13.79 -5.30 -12.83
C ASP A 95 14.79 -5.41 -11.65
N GLU A 96 15.07 -6.61 -11.16
CA GLU A 96 15.98 -6.85 -10.03
C GLU A 96 17.44 -6.48 -10.32
N ALA A 97 17.85 -6.36 -11.59
CA ALA A 97 19.19 -5.87 -11.97
C ALA A 97 19.25 -4.34 -12.01
N SER A 98 18.13 -3.67 -12.03
CA SER A 98 18.07 -2.21 -12.05
C SER A 98 18.52 -1.64 -10.71
N ILE A 99 19.54 -0.79 -10.73
CA ILE A 99 20.06 -0.13 -9.52
C ILE A 99 19.16 1.09 -9.24
N PRO A 100 18.54 1.16 -8.06
CA PRO A 100 17.80 2.34 -7.65
C PRO A 100 18.67 3.60 -7.59
N ASP A 101 18.16 4.70 -8.12
CA ASP A 101 18.86 6.00 -8.12
C ASP A 101 18.32 6.88 -6.98
N GLU A 102 19.08 6.97 -5.89
CA GLU A 102 18.72 7.70 -4.68
C GLU A 102 18.51 9.21 -4.92
N THR A 103 19.07 9.77 -6.00
CA THR A 103 18.92 11.20 -6.33
C THR A 103 17.53 11.51 -6.91
N ARG A 104 16.83 10.49 -7.39
CA ARG A 104 15.51 10.60 -8.03
C ARG A 104 14.37 10.02 -7.19
N GLN A 105 14.70 9.44 -6.04
CA GLN A 105 13.72 8.88 -5.11
C GLN A 105 13.10 9.98 -4.24
N ASP A 106 11.85 9.78 -3.85
CA ASP A 106 11.30 10.48 -2.69
C ASP A 106 11.87 9.90 -1.38
N ALA A 107 11.65 10.57 -0.27
CA ALA A 107 12.20 10.13 1.03
C ALA A 107 11.73 8.72 1.42
N TYR A 108 10.48 8.38 1.11
CA TYR A 108 9.94 7.05 1.35
C TYR A 108 10.73 5.95 0.65
N GLY A 109 10.96 6.08 -0.65
CA GLY A 109 11.74 5.12 -1.44
C GLY A 109 13.20 5.05 -1.02
N LYS A 110 13.82 6.22 -0.79
CA LYS A 110 15.22 6.33 -0.37
C LYS A 110 15.49 5.63 0.95
N ASN A 111 14.69 5.89 1.99
CA ASN A 111 14.88 5.30 3.31
C ASN A 111 14.72 3.76 3.26
N ARG A 112 13.78 3.24 2.45
CA ARG A 112 13.61 1.79 2.27
C ARG A 112 14.78 1.18 1.51
N TYR A 113 15.29 1.84 0.49
CA TYR A 113 16.46 1.35 -0.24
C TYR A 113 17.72 1.31 0.65
N GLN A 114 17.92 2.30 1.51
CA GLN A 114 19.00 2.28 2.50
C GLN A 114 18.87 1.10 3.46
N LEU A 115 17.65 0.77 3.90
CA LEU A 115 17.40 -0.43 4.69
C LEU A 115 17.71 -1.72 3.90
N GLU A 116 17.31 -1.81 2.62
CA GLU A 116 17.66 -2.96 1.77
C GLU A 116 19.19 -3.16 1.68
N CYS A 117 19.93 -2.08 1.48
CA CYS A 117 21.40 -2.11 1.44
C CYS A 117 22.01 -2.60 2.75
N TRP A 118 21.49 -2.11 3.88
CA TRP A 118 21.93 -2.54 5.20
C TRP A 118 21.62 -4.02 5.44
N VAL A 119 20.39 -4.48 5.16
CA VAL A 119 19.96 -5.88 5.31
C VAL A 119 20.84 -6.82 4.49
N ARG A 120 21.09 -6.52 3.22
CA ARG A 120 21.96 -7.34 2.35
C ARG A 120 23.39 -7.45 2.87
N LYS A 121 23.90 -6.40 3.51
CA LYS A 121 25.22 -6.40 4.12
C LYS A 121 25.25 -7.19 5.43
N HIS A 122 24.19 -7.10 6.23
CA HIS A 122 24.12 -7.68 7.57
C HIS A 122 23.67 -9.14 7.55
N PHE A 123 22.75 -9.52 6.65
CA PHE A 123 22.21 -10.86 6.47
C PHE A 123 22.56 -11.41 5.08
N PRO A 124 23.69 -12.13 4.90
CA PRO A 124 24.11 -12.63 3.56
C PRO A 124 23.09 -13.53 2.87
N SER A 125 22.29 -14.28 3.64
CA SER A 125 21.20 -15.12 3.13
C SER A 125 19.85 -14.40 3.18
N SER A 126 19.81 -13.10 2.80
CA SER A 126 18.57 -12.34 2.75
C SER A 126 17.90 -12.39 1.39
N LEU A 127 16.56 -12.38 1.42
CA LEU A 127 15.69 -12.13 0.27
C LEU A 127 14.97 -10.79 0.46
N ILE A 128 15.21 -9.84 -0.43
CA ILE A 128 14.49 -8.56 -0.48
C ILE A 128 13.26 -8.73 -1.36
N VAL A 129 12.09 -8.50 -0.82
CA VAL A 129 10.81 -8.65 -1.52
C VAL A 129 10.20 -7.28 -1.77
N ARG A 130 10.20 -6.80 -3.00
CA ARG A 130 9.66 -5.51 -3.40
C ARG A 130 8.21 -5.67 -3.83
N LEU A 131 7.31 -5.15 -3.01
CA LEU A 131 5.87 -5.25 -3.24
C LEU A 131 5.34 -4.09 -4.08
N PRO A 132 4.43 -4.36 -5.01
CA PRO A 132 3.64 -3.34 -5.72
C PRO A 132 2.44 -2.88 -4.89
N ALA A 133 1.44 -2.26 -5.54
CA ALA A 133 0.14 -2.03 -4.92
C ALA A 133 -0.54 -3.37 -4.62
N LEU A 134 -1.12 -3.49 -3.42
CA LEU A 134 -1.71 -4.75 -2.95
C LEU A 134 -3.22 -4.62 -2.81
N PHE A 135 -3.91 -5.76 -2.95
CA PHE A 135 -5.30 -5.88 -2.53
C PHE A 135 -5.53 -7.18 -1.75
N ALA A 136 -6.32 -7.09 -0.70
CA ALA A 136 -6.77 -8.17 0.17
C ALA A 136 -7.81 -7.68 1.17
N ASN A 137 -8.35 -8.59 1.98
CA ASN A 137 -9.13 -8.25 3.15
C ASN A 137 -8.30 -7.38 4.11
N GLY A 138 -8.94 -6.38 4.72
CA GLY A 138 -8.26 -5.45 5.61
C GLY A 138 -7.47 -4.34 4.91
N LEU A 139 -7.61 -4.19 3.59
CA LEU A 139 -7.06 -3.05 2.85
C LEU A 139 -7.62 -1.74 3.40
N LYS A 140 -6.72 -0.75 3.66
CA LYS A 140 -7.10 0.55 4.28
C LYS A 140 -6.76 1.76 3.43
N LYS A 141 -6.05 1.58 2.32
CA LYS A 141 -5.58 2.65 1.44
C LYS A 141 -5.25 2.11 0.06
N ASN A 142 -5.10 2.92 -0.91
CA ASN A 142 -4.80 2.85 -2.34
C ASN A 142 -6.08 2.96 -3.20
N PHE A 143 -5.89 3.01 -4.53
CA PHE A 143 -6.98 3.20 -5.48
C PHE A 143 -8.08 2.12 -5.39
N ILE A 144 -7.72 0.87 -5.09
CA ILE A 144 -8.72 -0.21 -4.90
C ILE A 144 -9.58 0.04 -3.65
N PHE A 145 -8.96 0.53 -2.57
CA PHE A 145 -9.70 0.96 -1.38
C PHE A 145 -10.63 2.13 -1.69
N ASP A 146 -10.17 3.11 -2.44
CA ASP A 146 -10.93 4.31 -2.81
C ASP A 146 -12.15 3.95 -3.68
N LEU A 147 -12.04 2.95 -4.56
CA LEU A 147 -13.18 2.43 -5.32
C LEU A 147 -14.27 1.83 -4.43
N MET A 148 -13.87 1.16 -3.33
CA MET A 148 -14.83 0.58 -2.36
C MET A 148 -15.38 1.61 -1.38
N HIS A 149 -14.61 2.66 -1.11
CA HIS A 149 -14.90 3.69 -0.10
C HIS A 149 -14.90 5.09 -0.73
N PRO A 150 -16.00 5.51 -1.37
CA PRO A 150 -16.05 6.76 -2.13
C PRO A 150 -15.91 8.03 -1.30
N LEU A 151 -16.08 7.97 0.02
CA LEU A 151 -15.75 9.07 0.92
C LEU A 151 -14.22 9.07 1.15
N PRO A 152 -13.48 10.13 0.75
CA PRO A 152 -12.05 10.22 0.99
C PRO A 152 -11.70 9.97 2.45
N SER A 153 -10.66 9.18 2.71
CA SER A 153 -10.19 8.97 4.09
C SER A 153 -9.59 10.24 4.68
N MET A 154 -8.97 11.05 3.82
CA MET A 154 -8.38 12.35 4.17
C MET A 154 -8.54 13.30 2.98
N ILE A 155 -8.85 14.55 3.29
CA ILE A 155 -8.85 15.67 2.33
C ILE A 155 -7.82 16.68 2.85
N SER A 156 -6.77 16.95 2.08
CA SER A 156 -5.76 17.94 2.49
C SER A 156 -6.36 19.35 2.60
N ALA A 157 -5.77 20.20 3.44
CA ALA A 157 -6.23 21.58 3.67
C ALA A 157 -6.49 22.35 2.35
N GLY A 158 -5.56 22.29 1.40
CA GLY A 158 -5.75 22.95 0.11
C GLY A 158 -6.91 22.40 -0.72
N LYS A 159 -7.09 21.06 -0.70
CA LYS A 159 -8.22 20.41 -1.38
C LYS A 159 -9.55 20.66 -0.68
N TRP A 160 -9.55 20.78 0.63
CA TRP A 160 -10.74 21.17 1.40
C TRP A 160 -11.19 22.57 1.03
N MET A 161 -10.26 23.54 1.00
CA MET A 161 -10.57 24.91 0.59
C MET A 161 -11.09 24.98 -0.84
N GLU A 162 -10.51 24.23 -1.77
CA GLU A 162 -11.00 24.13 -3.15
C GLU A 162 -12.46 23.63 -3.17
N LEU A 163 -12.77 22.57 -2.43
CA LEU A 163 -14.10 21.99 -2.34
C LEU A 163 -15.11 22.98 -1.77
N VAL A 164 -14.85 23.52 -0.58
CA VAL A 164 -15.81 24.38 0.15
C VAL A 164 -16.05 25.71 -0.53
N SER A 165 -15.08 26.22 -1.29
CA SER A 165 -15.25 27.47 -2.05
C SER A 165 -16.38 27.43 -3.08
N SER A 166 -16.79 26.24 -3.50
CA SER A 166 -17.86 26.03 -4.49
C SER A 166 -19.20 25.62 -3.86
N LEU A 167 -19.24 25.44 -2.54
CA LEU A 167 -20.42 24.93 -1.82
C LEU A 167 -21.14 26.04 -1.04
N LYS A 168 -22.42 25.77 -0.73
CA LYS A 168 -23.21 26.60 0.18
C LYS A 168 -22.86 26.26 1.64
N ASP A 169 -23.04 27.21 2.55
CA ASP A 169 -22.74 27.05 3.99
C ASP A 169 -23.40 25.79 4.60
N GLU A 170 -24.64 25.46 4.20
CA GLU A 170 -25.32 24.27 4.68
C GLU A 170 -24.66 22.96 4.19
N GLU A 171 -24.09 22.96 3.00
CA GLU A 171 -23.37 21.80 2.44
C GLU A 171 -22.03 21.62 3.13
N VAL A 172 -21.32 22.71 3.41
CA VAL A 172 -20.10 22.71 4.22
C VAL A 172 -20.36 22.11 5.60
N LYS A 173 -21.38 22.58 6.32
CA LYS A 173 -21.78 22.02 7.63
C LYS A 173 -22.10 20.53 7.57
N ARG A 174 -22.66 20.03 6.44
CA ARG A 174 -22.90 18.59 6.26
C ARG A 174 -21.62 17.81 6.08
N LEU A 175 -20.61 18.38 5.42
CA LEU A 175 -19.28 17.77 5.31
C LEU A 175 -18.56 17.79 6.66
N GLU A 176 -18.56 18.90 7.40
CA GLU A 176 -18.00 19.05 8.75
C GLU A 176 -18.62 18.08 9.77
N ALA A 177 -19.87 17.65 9.55
CA ALA A 177 -20.52 16.63 10.38
C ALA A 177 -19.97 15.22 10.18
N VAL A 178 -19.10 15.01 9.19
CA VAL A 178 -18.47 13.72 8.80
C VAL A 178 -16.96 13.80 8.78
N TYR A 179 -16.38 14.96 8.57
CA TYR A 179 -14.94 15.21 8.52
C TYR A 179 -14.52 16.07 9.70
N GLU A 180 -13.45 15.69 10.37
CA GLU A 180 -12.85 16.42 11.50
C GLU A 180 -11.47 16.95 11.06
N GLU A 181 -11.15 18.19 11.43
CA GLU A 181 -9.85 18.79 11.16
C GLU A 181 -8.81 18.21 12.12
N GLU A 182 -7.71 17.67 11.57
CA GLU A 182 -6.60 17.10 12.33
C GLU A 182 -5.24 17.53 11.73
N GLY A 183 -4.25 17.66 12.61
CA GLY A 183 -2.86 17.93 12.23
C GLY A 183 -2.72 19.20 11.40
N ASP A 184 -2.05 19.11 10.26
CA ASP A 184 -1.76 20.24 9.35
C ASP A 184 -3.01 20.76 8.60
N HIS A 185 -4.12 20.96 9.31
CA HIS A 185 -5.42 21.36 8.76
C HIS A 185 -6.00 20.37 7.72
N ASN A 186 -5.61 19.09 7.80
CA ASN A 186 -6.22 18.05 7.00
C ASN A 186 -7.56 17.64 7.58
N HIS A 187 -8.50 17.28 6.73
CA HIS A 187 -9.83 16.84 7.15
C HIS A 187 -9.92 15.32 7.03
N ILE A 188 -10.04 14.66 8.18
CA ILE A 188 -10.09 13.20 8.31
C ILE A 188 -11.54 12.74 8.46
N ILE A 189 -11.92 11.69 7.77
CA ILE A 189 -13.28 11.14 7.88
C ILE A 189 -13.50 10.47 9.24
N ASN A 190 -14.54 10.88 9.94
CA ASN A 190 -15.09 10.12 11.06
C ASN A 190 -16.00 9.01 10.52
N ARG A 191 -15.47 7.79 10.41
CA ARG A 191 -16.20 6.63 9.86
C ARG A 191 -17.31 6.12 10.80
N GLU A 192 -17.33 6.56 12.06
CA GLU A 192 -18.39 6.25 13.04
C GLU A 192 -19.58 7.20 12.94
N SER A 193 -19.46 8.23 12.12
CA SER A 193 -20.59 9.15 11.84
C SER A 193 -21.81 8.36 11.34
N PRO A 194 -23.04 8.77 11.70
CA PRO A 194 -24.27 8.12 11.24
C PRO A 194 -24.34 7.95 9.73
N ALA A 195 -24.81 6.79 9.26
CA ALA A 195 -24.89 6.46 7.83
C ALA A 195 -25.69 7.50 7.02
N THR A 196 -26.68 8.15 7.61
CA THR A 196 -27.45 9.25 6.98
C THR A 196 -26.57 10.46 6.70
N LYS A 197 -25.67 10.83 7.64
CA LYS A 197 -24.71 11.93 7.46
C LYS A 197 -23.68 11.57 6.40
N GLN A 198 -23.11 10.35 6.45
CA GLN A 198 -22.18 9.87 5.44
C GLN A 198 -22.80 9.87 4.04
N LYS A 199 -24.07 9.46 3.91
CA LYS A 199 -24.79 9.50 2.63
C LYS A 199 -24.95 10.94 2.12
N ALA A 200 -25.35 11.88 2.98
CA ALA A 200 -25.48 13.28 2.61
C ALA A 200 -24.15 13.91 2.16
N ALA A 201 -23.06 13.60 2.87
CA ALA A 201 -21.71 14.02 2.47
C ALA A 201 -21.30 13.40 1.11
N LEU A 202 -21.55 12.10 0.91
CA LEU A 202 -21.26 11.42 -0.35
C LEU A 202 -22.01 12.04 -1.54
N ASP A 203 -23.29 12.42 -1.35
CA ASP A 203 -24.08 13.05 -2.42
C ASP A 203 -23.51 14.43 -2.80
N ILE A 204 -22.97 15.18 -1.84
CA ILE A 204 -22.25 16.43 -2.11
C ILE A 204 -20.96 16.15 -2.89
N LEU A 205 -20.14 15.24 -2.41
CA LEU A 205 -18.86 14.91 -3.04
C LEU A 205 -19.02 14.35 -4.46
N LYS A 206 -20.05 13.56 -4.71
CA LYS A 206 -20.38 13.07 -6.06
C LYS A 206 -20.70 14.20 -7.04
N ARG A 207 -21.56 15.15 -6.62
CA ARG A 207 -21.92 16.31 -7.45
C ARG A 207 -20.76 17.24 -7.74
N SER A 208 -19.82 17.32 -6.80
CA SER A 208 -18.62 18.15 -6.89
C SER A 208 -17.45 17.45 -7.58
N ASN A 209 -17.61 16.21 -8.07
CA ASN A 209 -16.52 15.37 -8.57
C ASN A 209 -15.34 15.28 -7.59
N PHE A 210 -15.64 15.04 -6.31
CA PHE A 210 -14.66 15.09 -5.22
C PHE A 210 -14.66 13.83 -4.34
N THR A 211 -15.14 12.71 -4.88
CA THR A 211 -15.06 11.41 -4.20
C THR A 211 -13.62 10.91 -4.19
N ALA A 212 -13.32 9.89 -3.39
CA ALA A 212 -11.98 9.35 -3.21
C ALA A 212 -11.28 9.02 -4.55
N TRP A 213 -11.99 8.39 -5.50
CA TRP A 213 -11.42 8.08 -6.81
C TRP A 213 -11.14 9.31 -7.69
N HIS A 214 -11.77 10.47 -7.43
CA HIS A 214 -11.46 11.71 -8.13
C HIS A 214 -10.14 12.36 -7.67
N LEU A 215 -9.54 11.88 -6.56
CA LEU A 215 -8.25 12.33 -6.07
C LEU A 215 -7.08 11.61 -6.74
N THR A 216 -7.35 10.58 -7.55
CA THR A 216 -6.37 9.85 -8.35
C THR A 216 -6.56 10.14 -9.84
N ASP A 217 -5.50 10.46 -10.57
CA ASP A 217 -5.57 10.63 -12.03
C ASP A 217 -5.89 9.28 -12.68
N SER A 218 -6.95 9.22 -13.47
CA SER A 218 -7.45 7.99 -14.07
C SER A 218 -6.48 7.33 -15.05
N ARG A 219 -5.53 8.09 -15.58
CA ARG A 219 -4.44 7.62 -16.47
C ARG A 219 -3.28 6.98 -15.68
N SER A 220 -3.26 7.12 -14.35
CA SER A 220 -2.23 6.50 -13.53
C SER A 220 -2.28 4.98 -13.64
N VAL A 221 -1.11 4.36 -13.70
CA VAL A 221 -0.92 2.93 -13.96
C VAL A 221 -0.21 2.30 -12.77
N PHE A 222 -0.77 1.23 -12.24
CA PHE A 222 -0.23 0.49 -11.10
C PHE A 222 -0.29 -1.02 -11.32
N PRO A 223 0.73 -1.78 -10.87
CA PRO A 223 0.64 -3.22 -10.72
C PRO A 223 -0.12 -3.56 -9.43
N PHE A 224 -1.26 -4.25 -9.54
CA PHE A 224 -2.09 -4.65 -8.40
C PHE A 224 -1.92 -6.13 -8.12
N LEU A 225 -1.26 -6.48 -7.02
CA LEU A 225 -1.00 -7.86 -6.61
C LEU A 225 -1.99 -8.31 -5.53
N ASP A 226 -2.57 -9.49 -5.72
CA ASP A 226 -3.27 -10.18 -4.65
C ASP A 226 -2.27 -10.66 -3.59
N ILE A 227 -2.51 -10.26 -2.35
CA ILE A 227 -1.58 -10.55 -1.25
C ILE A 227 -1.40 -12.05 -0.98
N SER A 228 -2.35 -12.90 -1.41
CA SER A 228 -2.26 -14.35 -1.27
C SER A 228 -1.10 -14.98 -2.06
N ASP A 229 -0.53 -14.27 -3.02
CA ASP A 229 0.63 -14.75 -3.78
C ASP A 229 1.97 -14.47 -3.11
N ILE A 230 2.00 -13.66 -2.05
CA ILE A 230 3.26 -13.23 -1.43
C ILE A 230 4.03 -14.43 -0.90
N TRP A 231 3.40 -15.26 -0.07
CA TRP A 231 4.10 -16.39 0.55
C TRP A 231 4.52 -17.48 -0.44
N PRO A 232 3.69 -17.91 -1.40
CA PRO A 232 4.11 -18.84 -2.47
C PRO A 232 5.34 -18.35 -3.24
N LEU A 233 5.39 -17.07 -3.61
CA LEU A 233 6.53 -16.49 -4.31
C LEU A 233 7.77 -16.36 -3.42
N ILE A 234 7.62 -16.04 -2.14
CA ILE A 234 8.71 -16.05 -1.16
C ILE A 234 9.32 -17.46 -1.05
N LYS A 235 8.49 -18.50 -0.90
CA LYS A 235 8.97 -19.89 -0.82
C LYS A 235 9.77 -20.27 -2.07
N ARG A 236 9.30 -19.89 -3.23
CA ARG A 236 10.02 -20.10 -4.49
C ARG A 236 11.35 -19.35 -4.49
N GLY A 237 11.35 -18.08 -4.08
CA GLY A 237 12.57 -17.27 -4.00
C GLY A 237 13.64 -17.84 -3.05
N LEU A 238 13.21 -18.40 -1.92
CA LEU A 238 14.11 -19.10 -0.99
C LEU A 238 14.67 -20.39 -1.61
N ALA A 239 13.83 -21.19 -2.27
CA ALA A 239 14.25 -22.44 -2.90
C ALA A 239 15.22 -22.23 -4.07
N GLU A 240 15.08 -21.14 -4.82
CA GLU A 240 15.92 -20.76 -5.96
C GLU A 240 17.06 -19.79 -5.58
N ASP A 241 17.27 -19.52 -4.27
CA ASP A 241 18.30 -18.60 -3.72
C ASP A 241 18.27 -17.19 -4.34
N TRP A 242 17.09 -16.66 -4.61
CA TRP A 242 16.97 -15.29 -5.10
C TRP A 242 17.38 -14.29 -4.01
N LYS A 243 18.03 -13.22 -4.41
CA LYS A 243 18.48 -12.16 -3.47
C LYS A 243 17.52 -10.96 -3.45
N ILE A 244 16.88 -10.72 -4.57
CA ILE A 244 15.85 -9.69 -4.73
C ILE A 244 14.70 -10.33 -5.50
N LEU A 245 13.47 -10.06 -5.10
CA LEU A 245 12.25 -10.48 -5.76
C LEU A 245 11.35 -9.27 -5.97
N ASN A 246 11.20 -8.84 -7.20
CA ASN A 246 10.13 -7.94 -7.59
C ASN A 246 8.85 -8.77 -7.78
N MET A 247 7.84 -8.57 -6.95
CA MET A 247 6.56 -9.25 -7.13
C MET A 247 5.75 -8.60 -8.26
N ALA A 248 6.29 -8.73 -9.47
CA ALA A 248 5.80 -8.07 -10.66
C ALA A 248 4.55 -8.72 -11.20
N VAL A 249 3.49 -7.93 -11.38
CA VAL A 249 2.28 -8.29 -12.13
C VAL A 249 2.04 -7.26 -13.21
N GLU A 250 1.37 -7.65 -14.30
CA GLU A 250 1.13 -6.71 -15.39
C GLU A 250 0.26 -5.55 -14.94
N PRO A 251 0.71 -4.29 -15.13
CA PRO A 251 0.06 -3.12 -14.57
C PRO A 251 -1.22 -2.75 -15.32
N LEU A 252 -2.14 -2.11 -14.59
CA LEU A 252 -3.44 -1.64 -15.08
C LEU A 252 -3.59 -0.15 -14.82
N SER A 253 -4.29 0.57 -15.71
CA SER A 253 -4.67 1.95 -15.44
C SER A 253 -5.84 2.01 -14.44
N CYS A 254 -5.93 3.11 -13.69
CA CYS A 254 -7.05 3.34 -12.78
C CYS A 254 -8.39 3.38 -13.54
N ALA A 255 -8.43 3.99 -14.72
CA ALA A 255 -9.63 4.03 -15.57
C ALA A 255 -10.09 2.62 -15.93
N GLU A 256 -9.17 1.77 -16.37
CA GLU A 256 -9.46 0.40 -16.75
C GLU A 256 -9.96 -0.46 -15.58
N VAL A 257 -9.32 -0.36 -14.42
CA VAL A 257 -9.79 -1.10 -13.22
C VAL A 257 -11.21 -0.64 -12.83
N ALA A 258 -11.50 0.66 -12.89
CA ALA A 258 -12.82 1.18 -12.58
C ALA A 258 -13.90 0.68 -13.58
N GLU A 259 -13.58 0.69 -14.87
CA GLU A 259 -14.50 0.25 -15.93
C GLU A 259 -14.72 -1.26 -15.89
N GLU A 260 -13.65 -2.06 -15.94
CA GLU A 260 -13.74 -3.51 -16.05
C GLU A 260 -14.28 -4.20 -14.79
N CYS A 261 -13.96 -3.64 -13.62
CA CYS A 261 -14.37 -4.25 -12.35
C CYS A 261 -15.73 -3.75 -11.83
N LEU A 262 -16.10 -2.50 -12.11
CA LEU A 262 -17.29 -1.85 -11.53
C LEU A 262 -18.23 -1.22 -12.56
N GLY A 263 -17.89 -1.23 -13.86
CA GLY A 263 -18.62 -0.51 -14.90
C GLY A 263 -18.63 1.01 -14.69
N LEU A 264 -17.60 1.54 -13.99
CA LEU A 264 -17.49 2.95 -13.66
C LEU A 264 -16.57 3.66 -14.66
N THR A 265 -17.13 4.44 -15.55
CA THR A 265 -16.35 5.27 -16.46
C THR A 265 -15.68 6.41 -15.69
N LEU A 266 -14.35 6.40 -15.64
CA LEU A 266 -13.57 7.35 -14.88
C LEU A 266 -12.64 8.17 -15.81
N HIS A 267 -12.96 9.45 -15.99
CA HIS A 267 -12.20 10.42 -16.78
C HIS A 267 -11.67 11.56 -15.89
N ASN A 268 -10.88 11.21 -14.89
CA ASN A 268 -10.33 12.18 -13.96
C ASN A 268 -8.89 12.53 -14.32
N HIS A 269 -8.64 13.78 -14.66
CA HIS A 269 -7.31 14.31 -14.91
C HIS A 269 -6.98 15.37 -13.86
N ILE A 270 -5.87 15.20 -13.16
CA ILE A 270 -5.44 16.15 -12.12
C ILE A 270 -4.64 17.26 -12.77
N PRO A 271 -5.13 18.52 -12.81
CA PRO A 271 -4.41 19.64 -13.41
C PRO A 271 -3.03 19.82 -12.77
N GLY A 272 -2.02 20.09 -13.61
CA GLY A 272 -0.65 20.36 -13.15
C GLY A 272 0.13 19.15 -12.61
N LYS A 273 -0.47 17.96 -12.54
CA LYS A 273 0.22 16.72 -12.15
C LYS A 273 0.32 15.74 -13.32
N LYS A 274 1.49 15.11 -13.47
CA LYS A 274 1.64 13.98 -14.38
C LYS A 274 1.01 12.74 -13.74
N PRO A 275 0.34 11.87 -14.54
CA PRO A 275 -0.12 10.58 -14.02
C PRO A 275 1.08 9.76 -13.57
N VAL A 276 0.89 8.98 -12.51
CA VAL A 276 1.90 8.06 -12.00
C VAL A 276 1.96 6.85 -12.92
N TYR A 277 3.15 6.37 -13.21
CA TYR A 277 3.35 5.17 -14.02
C TYR A 277 4.32 4.22 -13.32
N TYR A 278 3.78 3.15 -12.76
CA TYR A 278 4.55 2.05 -12.19
C TYR A 278 4.43 0.82 -13.07
N ASN A 279 5.57 0.36 -13.58
CA ASN A 279 5.67 -0.87 -14.35
C ASN A 279 6.98 -1.58 -14.00
N MET A 280 6.95 -2.34 -12.93
CA MET A 280 8.07 -3.16 -12.48
C MET A 280 8.01 -4.53 -13.16
N LYS A 281 9.17 -5.07 -13.54
CA LYS A 281 9.32 -6.43 -14.07
C LYS A 281 10.12 -7.32 -13.11
N SER A 282 10.01 -8.64 -13.31
CA SER A 282 10.85 -9.62 -12.65
C SER A 282 11.66 -10.43 -13.66
N ARG A 283 12.94 -10.65 -13.36
CA ARG A 283 13.83 -11.53 -14.16
C ARG A 283 13.62 -13.01 -13.86
N HIS A 284 12.84 -13.33 -12.83
CA HIS A 284 12.59 -14.68 -12.36
C HIS A 284 11.43 -15.37 -13.09
N VAL A 285 10.83 -14.69 -14.06
CA VAL A 285 9.73 -15.24 -14.87
C VAL A 285 9.83 -14.75 -16.31
N GLU A 286 9.51 -15.62 -17.25
CA GLU A 286 9.44 -15.28 -18.67
C GLU A 286 8.37 -14.21 -18.89
N GLY A 287 8.62 -13.23 -19.76
CA GLY A 287 7.74 -12.09 -20.00
C GLY A 287 7.81 -10.99 -18.94
N GLY A 288 8.40 -11.27 -17.77
CA GLY A 288 8.65 -10.29 -16.71
C GLY A 288 7.51 -10.11 -15.72
N TYR A 289 6.43 -10.88 -15.78
CA TYR A 289 5.29 -10.78 -14.86
C TYR A 289 4.85 -12.17 -14.37
N PHE A 290 4.62 -12.32 -13.07
CA PHE A 290 4.06 -13.55 -12.48
C PHE A 290 2.58 -13.73 -12.81
N GLN A 291 1.89 -12.64 -13.13
CA GLN A 291 0.51 -12.64 -13.59
C GLN A 291 0.34 -11.65 -14.74
N ASP A 292 -0.34 -12.08 -15.79
CA ASP A 292 -0.77 -11.24 -16.89
C ASP A 292 -1.97 -10.36 -16.51
N ARG A 293 -2.26 -9.39 -17.37
CA ARG A 293 -3.34 -8.42 -17.22
C ARG A 293 -4.72 -9.06 -16.99
N GLU A 294 -5.03 -10.11 -17.75
CA GLU A 294 -6.33 -10.78 -17.66
C GLU A 294 -6.54 -11.44 -16.29
N ASN A 295 -5.50 -12.10 -15.80
CA ASN A 295 -5.51 -12.74 -14.49
C ASN A 295 -5.64 -11.72 -13.36
N VAL A 296 -4.89 -10.61 -13.44
CA VAL A 296 -4.99 -9.52 -12.45
C VAL A 296 -6.41 -8.95 -12.43
N LEU A 297 -7.00 -8.62 -13.59
CA LEU A 297 -8.37 -8.11 -13.69
C LEU A 297 -9.40 -9.10 -13.14
N ARG A 298 -9.29 -10.36 -13.49
CA ARG A 298 -10.21 -11.41 -13.01
C ARG A 298 -10.18 -11.51 -11.48
N ARG A 299 -9.00 -11.45 -10.86
CA ARG A 299 -8.84 -11.52 -9.39
C ARG A 299 -9.34 -10.26 -8.71
N LEU A 300 -9.03 -9.08 -9.25
CA LEU A 300 -9.56 -7.81 -8.75
C LEU A 300 -11.09 -7.77 -8.80
N LYS A 301 -11.68 -8.20 -9.89
CA LYS A 301 -13.13 -8.25 -10.06
C LYS A 301 -13.77 -9.17 -9.01
N ALA A 302 -13.23 -10.36 -8.83
CA ALA A 302 -13.69 -11.29 -7.79
C ALA A 302 -13.58 -10.69 -6.38
N PHE A 303 -12.46 -10.05 -6.06
CA PHE A 303 -12.24 -9.39 -4.78
C PHE A 303 -13.26 -8.28 -4.53
N LEU A 304 -13.43 -7.35 -5.49
CA LEU A 304 -14.36 -6.23 -5.34
C LEU A 304 -15.82 -6.70 -5.21
N HIS A 305 -16.24 -7.74 -5.95
CA HIS A 305 -17.55 -8.35 -5.80
C HIS A 305 -17.76 -8.95 -4.40
N GLN A 306 -16.77 -9.71 -3.91
CA GLN A 306 -16.83 -10.29 -2.56
C GLN A 306 -16.94 -9.21 -1.46
N GLN A 307 -16.20 -8.10 -1.59
CA GLN A 307 -16.31 -6.99 -0.66
C GLN A 307 -17.70 -6.32 -0.70
N ALA A 308 -18.26 -6.14 -1.88
CA ALA A 308 -19.61 -5.57 -2.04
C ALA A 308 -20.69 -6.47 -1.40
N GLU A 309 -20.58 -7.78 -1.53
CA GLU A 309 -21.49 -8.75 -0.89
C GLU A 309 -21.37 -8.73 0.63
N ARG A 310 -20.15 -8.66 1.19
CA ARG A 310 -19.92 -8.54 2.63
C ARG A 310 -20.61 -7.30 3.22
N VAL A 311 -20.50 -6.15 2.54
CA VAL A 311 -21.16 -4.90 2.98
C VAL A 311 -22.70 -5.04 2.94
N ARG A 312 -23.25 -5.73 1.95
CA ARG A 312 -24.71 -5.97 1.87
C ARG A 312 -25.19 -6.87 3.01
N ASN A 313 -24.46 -7.95 3.30
CA ASN A 313 -24.82 -8.93 4.33
C ASN A 313 -24.73 -8.34 5.75
N THR A 314 -23.74 -7.47 6.03
CA THR A 314 -23.62 -6.77 7.31
C THR A 314 -24.70 -5.71 7.52
N LYS A 315 -25.20 -5.09 6.45
CA LYS A 315 -26.31 -4.10 6.54
C LYS A 315 -27.70 -4.74 6.51
N GLY A 316 -27.83 -5.96 6.01
CA GLY A 316 -29.10 -6.71 5.95
C GLY A 316 -29.41 -7.52 7.24
N GLY A 317 -28.50 -7.56 8.20
CA GLY A 317 -28.69 -8.27 9.49
C GLY A 317 -29.29 -7.43 10.62
N ILE A 318 -29.76 -6.21 10.32
CA ILE A 318 -30.52 -5.35 11.24
C ILE A 318 -31.84 -5.01 10.52
N ALA A 319 -32.76 -5.96 10.52
CA ALA A 319 -34.19 -5.77 10.28
C ALA A 319 -34.92 -6.15 11.57
#